data_59791ebf37c1b6d8b3a598e68124aceb
#
_entry.id   59791ebf37c1b6d8b3a598e68124aceb
#
_cell.length_a   1.000
_cell.length_b   1.000
_cell.length_c   1.000
_cell.angle_alpha   90.00
_cell.angle_beta   90.00
_cell.angle_gamma   90.00
#
_symmetry.space_group_name_H-M   'P 1'
#
loop_
_entity.id
_entity.type
_entity.pdbx_description
1 polymer ?
#
loop_
_entity_poly.entity_id
_entity_poly.type
_entity_poly.pdbx_seq_one_letter_code
_entity_poly.pdbx_strand_id
1 'polypeptide(L)'
;LKVSIVVATRNCEKYIKDLMDSLAKIVEDYIEVIVVDSSEDSTPAIVSEYGFAKLIRLEKLGLNVARNVGVREAKGDIIVFTDCDCVVPKEWIENILKVFKEEEAHVVGGSAVNFYEGLSLITDYANEGIWSVMPIYRERIVFDRDSFRKVRLPPGNNLAFKKEIFDKGYFFDEEYRWGSDEVDLLWRLCRDGFKIVADPSVYVYHKHRTSLLELLKQEFRYGMGHYTFFKKNRDSPLAWPAAIGSYVFALFLAALFTSYFLSPLAFLIIGLFMATITVEVYLTLFFYYFKRRKLRLKKCFLYPILDITCHALYLFGFLYSNIRDIIGRISCRTK
;
A
#
# COMPACT_ATOMS: atom_id res chain seq x y z
N LEU A 1 10.43 -22.58 15.42
CA LEU A 1 10.23 -21.92 14.13
C LEU A 1 11.32 -20.89 13.89
N LYS A 2 11.96 -20.93 12.73
CA LYS A 2 12.92 -19.90 12.31
C LYS A 2 12.20 -18.81 11.53
N VAL A 3 12.67 -17.57 11.68
CA VAL A 3 12.09 -16.40 11.04
C VAL A 3 13.12 -15.72 10.15
N SER A 4 12.74 -15.40 8.91
CA SER A 4 13.55 -14.56 8.02
C SER A 4 12.85 -13.22 7.82
N ILE A 5 13.48 -12.15 8.27
CA ILE A 5 13.00 -10.78 8.02
C ILE A 5 13.62 -10.30 6.71
N VAL A 6 12.78 -10.00 5.72
CA VAL A 6 13.19 -9.52 4.39
C VAL A 6 12.89 -8.04 4.27
N VAL A 7 13.92 -7.25 3.98
CA VAL A 7 13.83 -5.80 3.77
C VAL A 7 14.30 -5.47 2.37
N ALA A 8 13.41 -4.97 1.53
CA ALA A 8 13.76 -4.47 0.20
C ALA A 8 14.07 -2.97 0.29
N THR A 9 15.26 -2.56 -0.17
CA THR A 9 15.72 -1.17 -0.03
C THR A 9 16.15 -0.54 -1.35
N ARG A 10 15.87 0.77 -1.48
CA ARG A 10 16.40 1.61 -2.52
C ARG A 10 16.43 3.08 -2.09
N ASN A 11 17.64 3.66 -1.98
CA ASN A 11 17.87 5.07 -1.63
C ASN A 11 17.18 5.43 -0.31
N CYS A 12 17.50 4.69 0.74
CA CYS A 12 16.88 4.76 2.05
C CYS A 12 17.82 5.30 3.14
N GLU A 13 18.95 5.92 2.80
CA GLU A 13 19.97 6.40 3.76
C GLU A 13 19.38 7.21 4.92
N LYS A 14 18.31 7.97 4.63
CA LYS A 14 17.62 8.80 5.62
C LYS A 14 16.87 8.00 6.70
N TYR A 15 16.47 6.77 6.40
CA TYR A 15 15.53 6.01 7.23
C TYR A 15 16.09 4.70 7.75
N ILE A 16 16.96 4.04 6.96
CA ILE A 16 17.39 2.65 7.20
C ILE A 16 18.03 2.44 8.58
N LYS A 17 18.74 3.45 9.11
CA LYS A 17 19.38 3.36 10.41
C LYS A 17 18.38 3.08 11.54
N ASP A 18 17.24 3.78 11.56
CA ASP A 18 16.22 3.59 12.61
C ASP A 18 15.57 2.19 12.54
N LEU A 19 15.38 1.66 11.32
CA LEU A 19 14.93 0.28 11.16
C LEU A 19 15.98 -0.68 11.73
N MET A 20 17.24 -0.56 11.32
CA MET A 20 18.33 -1.46 11.76
C MET A 20 18.51 -1.40 13.28
N ASP A 21 18.46 -0.21 13.89
CA ASP A 21 18.52 -0.02 15.32
C ASP A 21 17.34 -0.68 16.06
N SER A 22 16.15 -0.72 15.45
CA SER A 22 15.00 -1.42 16.01
C SER A 22 15.10 -2.94 15.86
N LEU A 23 15.60 -3.43 14.72
CA LEU A 23 15.84 -4.85 14.47
C LEU A 23 16.92 -5.40 15.41
N ALA A 24 17.99 -4.64 15.67
CA ALA A 24 19.05 -5.03 16.59
C ALA A 24 18.54 -5.37 18.01
N LYS A 25 17.37 -4.86 18.41
CA LYS A 25 16.76 -5.11 19.73
C LYS A 25 15.94 -6.40 19.79
N ILE A 26 15.65 -7.01 18.65
CA ILE A 26 14.77 -8.19 18.54
C ILE A 26 15.43 -9.38 17.84
N VAL A 27 16.62 -9.20 17.27
CA VAL A 27 17.35 -10.29 16.60
C VAL A 27 17.86 -11.27 17.67
N GLU A 28 17.49 -12.53 17.49
CA GLU A 28 17.89 -13.69 18.28
C GLU A 28 18.33 -14.83 17.34
N ASP A 29 18.88 -15.92 17.87
CA ASP A 29 19.45 -17.03 17.08
C ASP A 29 18.49 -17.68 16.08
N TYR A 30 17.19 -17.55 16.30
CA TYR A 30 16.16 -18.06 15.37
C TYR A 30 15.69 -17.02 14.35
N ILE A 31 16.23 -15.79 14.36
CA ILE A 31 15.87 -14.70 13.47
C ILE A 31 17.06 -14.34 12.58
N GLU A 32 16.89 -14.44 11.27
CA GLU A 32 17.81 -13.87 10.29
C GLU A 32 17.22 -12.61 9.65
N VAL A 33 18.08 -11.65 9.31
CA VAL A 33 17.71 -10.42 8.61
C VAL A 33 18.40 -10.41 7.27
N ILE A 34 17.61 -10.25 6.20
CA ILE A 34 18.07 -10.20 4.80
C ILE A 34 17.67 -8.84 4.22
N VAL A 35 18.65 -8.01 3.94
CA VAL A 35 18.46 -6.72 3.27
C VAL A 35 18.84 -6.87 1.81
N VAL A 36 17.86 -6.69 0.92
CA VAL A 36 18.06 -6.76 -0.53
C VAL A 36 18.01 -5.34 -1.09
N ASP A 37 19.16 -4.85 -1.52
CA ASP A 37 19.39 -3.45 -1.78
C ASP A 37 19.78 -3.15 -3.23
N SER A 38 19.17 -2.10 -3.80
CA SER A 38 19.47 -1.56 -5.12
C SER A 38 19.76 -0.05 -5.09
N SER A 39 20.31 0.44 -3.97
CA SER A 39 20.59 1.85 -3.72
C SER A 39 21.88 2.34 -4.41
N GLU A 40 21.88 3.63 -4.73
CA GLU A 40 23.05 4.38 -5.21
C GLU A 40 23.59 5.34 -4.13
N ASP A 41 22.84 5.50 -3.01
CA ASP A 41 23.20 6.32 -1.85
C ASP A 41 23.97 5.51 -0.77
N SER A 42 24.10 6.04 0.45
CA SER A 42 24.81 5.43 1.56
C SER A 42 24.07 4.26 2.23
N THR A 43 22.86 3.88 1.76
CA THR A 43 22.06 2.79 2.36
C THR A 43 22.87 1.50 2.60
N PRO A 44 23.58 0.94 1.60
CA PRO A 44 24.31 -0.32 1.80
C PRO A 44 25.48 -0.20 2.78
N ALA A 45 26.13 0.96 2.84
CA ALA A 45 27.20 1.21 3.82
C ALA A 45 26.64 1.18 5.23
N ILE A 46 25.51 1.86 5.48
CA ILE A 46 24.84 1.86 6.78
C ILE A 46 24.42 0.44 7.19
N VAL A 47 23.83 -0.35 6.28
CA VAL A 47 23.41 -1.74 6.57
C VAL A 47 24.61 -2.61 6.93
N SER A 48 25.76 -2.41 6.29
CA SER A 48 26.98 -3.19 6.53
C SER A 48 27.60 -2.99 7.92
N GLU A 49 27.21 -1.93 8.64
CA GLU A 49 27.62 -1.72 10.03
C GLU A 49 26.93 -2.69 11.01
N TYR A 50 25.86 -3.36 10.59
CA TYR A 50 25.08 -4.28 11.41
C TYR A 50 25.41 -5.73 11.07
N GLY A 51 26.30 -6.34 11.86
CA GLY A 51 26.81 -7.70 11.62
C GLY A 51 25.78 -8.83 11.61
N PHE A 52 24.54 -8.58 12.08
CA PHE A 52 23.44 -9.54 12.04
C PHE A 52 22.70 -9.58 10.69
N ALA A 53 22.89 -8.58 9.83
CA ALA A 53 22.15 -8.47 8.58
C ALA A 53 22.96 -9.02 7.40
N LYS A 54 22.34 -9.89 6.61
CA LYS A 54 22.84 -10.33 5.31
C LYS A 54 22.46 -9.29 4.27
N LEU A 55 23.42 -8.54 3.75
CA LEU A 55 23.21 -7.59 2.65
C LEU A 55 23.39 -8.28 1.28
N ILE A 56 22.38 -8.14 0.41
CA ILE A 56 22.41 -8.60 -0.98
C ILE A 56 22.25 -7.40 -1.90
N ARG A 57 23.24 -7.16 -2.76
CA ARG A 57 23.20 -6.08 -3.74
C ARG A 57 22.56 -6.55 -5.04
N LEU A 58 21.63 -5.74 -5.58
CA LEU A 58 20.96 -5.99 -6.85
C LEU A 58 21.26 -4.89 -7.86
N GLU A 59 21.50 -5.29 -9.10
CA GLU A 59 21.56 -4.39 -10.26
C GLU A 59 20.16 -4.10 -10.82
N LYS A 60 19.29 -5.13 -10.82
CA LYS A 60 17.91 -5.02 -11.31
C LYS A 60 17.02 -4.25 -10.31
N LEU A 61 16.41 -3.17 -10.80
CA LEU A 61 15.50 -2.36 -10.00
C LEU A 61 14.09 -2.97 -9.92
N GLY A 62 13.51 -2.92 -8.72
CA GLY A 62 12.12 -3.31 -8.50
C GLY A 62 11.87 -3.84 -7.09
N LEU A 63 10.85 -3.30 -6.42
CA LEU A 63 10.48 -3.72 -5.06
C LEU A 63 10.21 -5.23 -4.99
N ASN A 64 9.40 -5.73 -5.92
CA ASN A 64 9.00 -7.14 -5.93
C ASN A 64 10.13 -8.07 -6.37
N VAL A 65 11.05 -7.59 -7.22
CA VAL A 65 12.28 -8.31 -7.54
C VAL A 65 13.10 -8.52 -6.26
N ALA A 66 13.30 -7.43 -5.49
CA ALA A 66 14.05 -7.49 -4.24
C ALA A 66 13.37 -8.39 -3.19
N ARG A 67 12.05 -8.28 -3.02
CA ARG A 67 11.28 -9.15 -2.13
C ARG A 67 11.42 -10.62 -2.52
N ASN A 68 11.27 -10.94 -3.81
CA ASN A 68 11.39 -12.31 -4.32
C ASN A 68 12.81 -12.88 -4.16
N VAL A 69 13.85 -12.06 -4.34
CA VAL A 69 15.23 -12.46 -4.05
C VAL A 69 15.40 -12.75 -2.57
N GLY A 70 14.89 -11.88 -1.70
CA GLY A 70 14.91 -12.11 -0.25
C GLY A 70 14.22 -13.40 0.16
N VAL A 71 13.09 -13.73 -0.45
CA VAL A 71 12.38 -15.01 -0.23
C VAL A 71 13.25 -16.23 -0.60
N ARG A 72 13.92 -16.18 -1.76
CA ARG A 72 14.77 -17.30 -2.22
C ARG A 72 15.99 -17.52 -1.32
N GLU A 73 16.49 -16.46 -0.70
CA GLU A 73 17.64 -16.49 0.22
C GLU A 73 17.23 -16.83 1.66
N ALA A 74 15.94 -16.75 1.97
CA ALA A 74 15.38 -16.97 3.29
C ALA A 74 15.42 -18.46 3.68
N LYS A 75 15.89 -18.73 4.93
CA LYS A 75 15.98 -20.08 5.51
C LYS A 75 14.94 -20.33 6.60
N GLY A 76 14.20 -19.28 7.00
CA GLY A 76 13.16 -19.36 8.01
C GLY A 76 11.90 -20.09 7.55
N ASP A 77 11.15 -20.64 8.48
CA ASP A 77 9.83 -21.24 8.27
C ASP A 77 8.76 -20.16 8.04
N ILE A 78 9.02 -18.98 8.62
CA ILE A 78 8.19 -17.77 8.48
C ILE A 78 9.02 -16.67 7.82
N ILE A 79 8.47 -16.05 6.77
CA ILE A 79 9.08 -14.93 6.07
C ILE A 79 8.30 -13.67 6.38
N VAL A 80 8.96 -12.67 6.97
CA VAL A 80 8.36 -11.42 7.40
C VAL A 80 8.91 -10.28 6.56
N PHE A 81 8.02 -9.44 6.03
CA PHE A 81 8.40 -8.26 5.25
C PHE A 81 8.22 -6.98 6.05
N THR A 82 9.18 -6.09 5.94
CA THR A 82 9.07 -4.70 6.38
C THR A 82 9.83 -3.79 5.42
N ASP A 83 9.55 -2.50 5.45
CA ASP A 83 10.17 -1.50 4.58
C ASP A 83 11.21 -0.67 5.36
N CYS A 84 12.17 -0.08 4.66
CA CYS A 84 13.29 0.66 5.26
C CYS A 84 12.88 1.91 6.06
N ASP A 85 11.66 2.41 5.86
CA ASP A 85 11.07 3.55 6.56
C ASP A 85 10.14 3.14 7.72
N CYS A 86 10.29 1.89 8.19
CA CYS A 86 9.61 1.37 9.36
C CYS A 86 10.53 1.34 10.59
N VAL A 87 9.90 1.30 11.77
CA VAL A 87 10.51 0.99 13.07
C VAL A 87 9.65 -0.09 13.71
N VAL A 88 10.27 -1.22 14.09
CA VAL A 88 9.55 -2.38 14.65
C VAL A 88 9.53 -2.34 16.18
N PRO A 89 8.40 -2.65 16.83
CA PRO A 89 8.34 -2.80 18.28
C PRO A 89 9.03 -4.09 18.76
N LYS A 90 9.39 -4.13 20.03
CA LYS A 90 10.14 -5.25 20.62
C LYS A 90 9.38 -6.58 20.49
N GLU A 91 8.08 -6.56 20.66
CA GLU A 91 7.20 -7.74 20.68
C GLU A 91 6.71 -8.13 19.26
N TRP A 92 7.21 -7.48 18.21
CA TRP A 92 6.68 -7.63 16.84
C TRP A 92 6.69 -9.07 16.33
N ILE A 93 7.83 -9.75 16.41
CA ILE A 93 7.97 -11.15 15.95
C ILE A 93 7.19 -12.10 16.87
N GLU A 94 7.23 -11.90 18.19
CA GLU A 94 6.46 -12.71 19.12
C GLU A 94 4.97 -12.65 18.86
N ASN A 95 4.43 -11.45 18.62
CA ASN A 95 3.02 -11.25 18.26
C ASN A 95 2.66 -11.92 16.93
N ILE A 96 3.50 -11.81 15.90
CA ILE A 96 3.30 -12.51 14.63
C ILE A 96 3.24 -14.03 14.85
N LEU A 97 4.21 -14.62 15.55
CA LEU A 97 4.26 -16.06 15.80
C LEU A 97 3.07 -16.55 16.65
N LYS A 98 2.64 -15.74 17.62
CA LYS A 98 1.45 -16.00 18.42
C LYS A 98 0.19 -16.11 17.56
N VAL A 99 -0.03 -15.15 16.65
CA VAL A 99 -1.20 -15.15 15.73
C VAL A 99 -1.14 -16.34 14.78
N PHE A 100 0.03 -16.70 14.24
CA PHE A 100 0.16 -17.91 13.42
C PHE A 100 -0.29 -19.17 14.16
N LYS A 101 0.06 -19.29 15.45
CA LYS A 101 -0.27 -20.44 16.26
C LYS A 101 -1.76 -20.46 16.66
N GLU A 102 -2.30 -19.32 17.09
CA GLU A 102 -3.68 -19.22 17.57
C GLU A 102 -4.70 -19.42 16.45
N GLU A 103 -4.42 -18.93 15.26
CA GLU A 103 -5.33 -18.91 14.13
C GLU A 103 -5.04 -19.98 13.08
N GLU A 104 -3.98 -20.74 13.19
CA GLU A 104 -3.50 -21.63 12.11
C GLU A 104 -3.40 -20.89 10.77
N ALA A 105 -3.04 -19.60 10.84
CA ALA A 105 -2.97 -18.73 9.68
C ALA A 105 -1.86 -19.16 8.70
N HIS A 106 -2.02 -18.79 7.43
CA HIS A 106 -0.98 -18.92 6.40
C HIS A 106 -0.27 -17.59 6.18
N VAL A 107 -1.01 -16.49 6.36
CA VAL A 107 -0.49 -15.12 6.30
C VAL A 107 -0.97 -14.35 7.53
N VAL A 108 -0.07 -13.61 8.15
CA VAL A 108 -0.35 -12.70 9.26
C VAL A 108 0.10 -11.29 8.87
N GLY A 109 -0.72 -10.32 9.12
CA GLY A 109 -0.38 -8.91 8.93
C GLY A 109 -0.96 -8.04 10.02
N GLY A 110 -0.70 -6.75 9.94
CA GLY A 110 -1.19 -5.83 10.95
C GLY A 110 -1.14 -4.37 10.52
N SER A 111 -1.10 -3.48 11.50
CA SER A 111 -1.19 -2.04 11.30
C SER A 111 0.16 -1.42 10.91
N ALA A 112 0.12 -0.34 10.11
CA ALA A 112 1.24 0.58 9.95
C ALA A 112 0.88 1.92 10.61
N VAL A 113 1.40 2.11 11.82
CA VAL A 113 1.09 3.28 12.68
C VAL A 113 1.99 4.45 12.31
N ASN A 114 1.46 5.66 12.31
CA ASN A 114 2.24 6.87 12.03
C ASN A 114 3.36 7.07 13.06
N PHE A 115 4.61 7.03 12.60
CA PHE A 115 5.77 7.34 13.45
C PHE A 115 5.83 8.82 13.87
N TYR A 116 5.29 9.70 13.03
CA TYR A 116 5.30 11.16 13.20
C TYR A 116 3.96 11.71 13.72
N GLU A 117 3.27 10.96 14.60
CA GLU A 117 1.99 11.39 15.13
C GLU A 117 2.05 12.82 15.68
N GLY A 118 1.14 13.69 15.20
CA GLY A 118 1.07 15.10 15.59
C GLY A 118 2.13 16.01 14.95
N LEU A 119 3.07 15.50 14.13
CA LEU A 119 4.08 16.32 13.48
C LEU A 119 3.48 17.27 12.44
N SER A 120 2.60 16.74 11.59
CA SER A 120 1.94 17.52 10.56
C SER A 120 0.57 16.93 10.20
N LEU A 121 -0.26 17.77 9.57
CA LEU A 121 -1.55 17.35 9.08
C LEU A 121 -1.45 16.25 8.01
N ILE A 122 -0.39 16.26 7.21
CA ILE A 122 -0.16 15.26 6.14
C ILE A 122 0.23 13.91 6.73
N THR A 123 1.12 13.88 7.74
CA THR A 123 1.51 12.64 8.40
C THR A 123 0.36 12.00 9.16
N ASP A 124 -0.47 12.81 9.82
CA ASP A 124 -1.65 12.32 10.55
C ASP A 124 -2.72 11.78 9.59
N TYR A 125 -2.89 12.44 8.42
CA TYR A 125 -3.85 12.03 7.41
C TYR A 125 -3.64 10.59 6.93
N ALA A 126 -2.40 10.10 6.90
CA ALA A 126 -2.10 8.74 6.46
C ALA A 126 -2.79 7.63 7.29
N ASN A 127 -3.08 7.88 8.59
CA ASN A 127 -3.84 6.94 9.45
C ASN A 127 -5.27 7.41 9.78
N GLU A 128 -5.56 8.70 9.62
CA GLU A 128 -6.85 9.27 9.99
C GLU A 128 -7.79 9.48 8.80
N GLY A 129 -7.25 9.65 7.59
CA GLY A 129 -8.01 9.88 6.37
C GLY A 129 -8.85 8.67 5.95
N ILE A 130 -9.96 8.92 5.24
CA ILE A 130 -10.79 7.85 4.68
C ILE A 130 -10.05 7.12 3.55
N TRP A 131 -9.29 7.86 2.74
CA TRP A 131 -8.50 7.29 1.66
C TRP A 131 -7.11 6.83 2.08
N SER A 132 -6.76 6.92 3.36
CA SER A 132 -5.51 6.37 3.86
C SER A 132 -5.38 4.90 3.48
N VAL A 133 -4.27 4.52 2.88
CA VAL A 133 -3.97 3.14 2.51
C VAL A 133 -3.37 2.34 3.67
N MET A 134 -2.96 3.01 4.75
CA MET A 134 -2.35 2.39 5.92
C MET A 134 -3.42 2.11 7.00
N PRO A 135 -3.93 0.87 7.07
CA PRO A 135 -4.98 0.53 8.03
C PRO A 135 -4.46 0.50 9.46
N ILE A 136 -5.35 0.87 10.39
CA ILE A 136 -5.19 0.63 11.82
C ILE A 136 -6.28 -0.35 12.23
N TYR A 137 -5.87 -1.56 12.59
CA TYR A 137 -6.79 -2.59 13.07
C TYR A 137 -7.08 -2.39 14.55
N ARG A 138 -8.34 -2.55 14.93
CA ARG A 138 -8.82 -2.47 16.33
C ARG A 138 -9.28 -3.83 16.86
N GLU A 139 -9.51 -4.78 15.96
CA GLU A 139 -9.91 -6.15 16.22
C GLU A 139 -9.19 -7.07 15.22
N ARG A 140 -9.13 -8.35 15.57
CA ARG A 140 -8.59 -9.38 14.68
C ARG A 140 -9.57 -9.63 13.54
N ILE A 141 -9.03 -9.69 12.32
CA ILE A 141 -9.81 -9.91 11.10
C ILE A 141 -9.26 -11.11 10.37
N VAL A 142 -10.12 -12.07 10.08
CA VAL A 142 -9.84 -13.17 9.16
C VAL A 142 -10.40 -12.81 7.80
N PHE A 143 -9.55 -12.81 6.78
CA PHE A 143 -9.95 -12.47 5.42
C PHE A 143 -10.43 -13.71 4.68
N ASP A 144 -11.61 -13.58 4.09
CA ASP A 144 -12.21 -14.44 3.10
C ASP A 144 -12.59 -13.61 1.86
N ARG A 145 -13.21 -14.24 0.87
CA ARG A 145 -13.62 -13.54 -0.36
C ARG A 145 -14.59 -12.39 -0.11
N ASP A 146 -15.45 -12.51 0.90
CA ASP A 146 -16.47 -11.50 1.22
C ASP A 146 -15.89 -10.33 2.01
N SER A 147 -15.05 -10.60 2.99
CA SER A 147 -14.36 -9.59 3.80
C SER A 147 -13.28 -8.85 3.02
N PHE A 148 -12.71 -9.47 1.98
CA PHE A 148 -11.68 -8.87 1.13
C PHE A 148 -12.09 -7.53 0.52
N ARG A 149 -13.37 -7.30 0.28
CA ARG A 149 -13.92 -6.02 -0.19
C ARG A 149 -14.23 -5.04 0.92
N LYS A 150 -14.60 -5.54 2.10
CA LYS A 150 -15.19 -4.73 3.19
C LYS A 150 -14.16 -4.10 4.10
N VAL A 151 -12.98 -4.72 4.18
CA VAL A 151 -11.93 -4.33 5.12
C VAL A 151 -10.63 -4.06 4.34
N ARG A 152 -9.88 -3.06 4.77
CA ARG A 152 -8.56 -2.79 4.20
C ARG A 152 -7.60 -3.91 4.52
N LEU A 153 -6.82 -4.30 3.53
CA LEU A 153 -5.79 -5.34 3.65
C LEU A 153 -4.57 -4.82 4.43
N PRO A 154 -3.86 -5.70 5.12
CA PRO A 154 -2.61 -5.33 5.76
C PRO A 154 -1.58 -4.89 4.70
N PRO A 155 -0.81 -3.83 5.00
CA PRO A 155 0.14 -3.27 4.04
C PRO A 155 1.38 -4.15 3.91
N GLY A 156 2.03 -4.08 2.74
CA GLY A 156 3.19 -4.89 2.40
C GLY A 156 4.41 -4.71 3.31
N ASN A 157 4.45 -3.62 4.08
CA ASN A 157 5.51 -3.35 5.07
C ASN A 157 5.28 -3.99 6.45
N ASN A 158 4.18 -4.73 6.62
CA ASN A 158 3.86 -5.47 7.85
C ASN A 158 3.09 -6.76 7.54
N LEU A 159 3.72 -7.64 6.77
CA LEU A 159 3.19 -8.94 6.35
C LEU A 159 4.17 -10.06 6.67
N ALA A 160 3.64 -11.16 7.16
CA ALA A 160 4.37 -12.41 7.43
C ALA A 160 3.68 -13.57 6.73
N PHE A 161 4.45 -14.46 6.14
CA PHE A 161 3.98 -15.60 5.37
C PHE A 161 4.63 -16.88 5.87
N LYS A 162 3.89 -17.99 5.93
CA LYS A 162 4.53 -19.30 5.98
C LYS A 162 5.32 -19.54 4.70
N LYS A 163 6.55 -20.03 4.81
CA LYS A 163 7.43 -20.28 3.67
C LYS A 163 6.80 -21.22 2.64
N GLU A 164 5.99 -22.19 3.07
CA GLU A 164 5.27 -23.12 2.19
C GLU A 164 4.44 -22.44 1.09
N ILE A 165 4.02 -21.19 1.29
CA ILE A 165 3.32 -20.39 0.27
C ILE A 165 4.24 -20.17 -0.94
N PHE A 166 5.48 -19.78 -0.68
CA PHE A 166 6.48 -19.53 -1.72
C PHE A 166 6.97 -20.84 -2.35
N ASP A 167 7.07 -21.91 -1.56
CA ASP A 167 7.41 -23.25 -2.05
C ASP A 167 6.34 -23.80 -3.01
N LYS A 168 5.07 -23.36 -2.83
CA LYS A 168 3.95 -23.63 -3.76
C LYS A 168 3.93 -22.70 -4.98
N GLY A 169 4.89 -21.78 -5.12
CA GLY A 169 5.04 -20.91 -6.28
C GLY A 169 4.31 -19.57 -6.20
N TYR A 170 3.74 -19.18 -5.04
CA TYR A 170 3.14 -17.85 -4.85
C TYR A 170 4.21 -16.82 -4.54
N PHE A 171 4.62 -16.06 -5.53
CA PHE A 171 5.58 -14.96 -5.41
C PHE A 171 4.89 -13.61 -5.67
N PHE A 172 5.56 -12.52 -5.27
CA PHE A 172 5.17 -11.19 -5.71
C PHE A 172 5.35 -11.08 -7.23
N ASP A 173 4.37 -10.51 -7.90
CA ASP A 173 4.43 -10.30 -9.33
C ASP A 173 5.30 -9.08 -9.66
N GLU A 174 6.42 -9.30 -10.36
CA GLU A 174 7.43 -8.29 -10.66
C GLU A 174 6.97 -7.22 -11.69
N GLU A 175 5.81 -7.39 -12.32
CA GLU A 175 5.24 -6.37 -13.21
C GLU A 175 4.62 -5.20 -12.43
N TYR A 176 4.28 -5.39 -11.15
CA TYR A 176 3.79 -4.30 -10.30
C TYR A 176 4.94 -3.36 -9.93
N ARG A 177 4.80 -2.09 -10.34
CA ARG A 177 5.80 -1.05 -10.09
C ARG A 177 5.34 0.02 -9.11
N TRP A 178 4.02 0.14 -8.87
CA TRP A 178 3.42 1.28 -8.20
C TRP A 178 2.34 0.89 -7.18
N GLY A 179 2.59 -0.11 -6.35
CA GLY A 179 1.64 -0.61 -5.36
C GLY A 179 0.65 -1.63 -5.93
N SER A 180 -0.25 -2.10 -5.09
CA SER A 180 -1.20 -3.21 -5.33
C SER A 180 -0.56 -4.58 -5.55
N ASP A 181 0.74 -4.70 -5.35
CA ASP A 181 1.48 -5.96 -5.42
C ASP A 181 1.14 -6.89 -4.27
N GLU A 182 1.06 -6.36 -3.04
CA GLU A 182 0.58 -7.10 -1.88
C GLU A 182 -0.90 -7.45 -2.03
N VAL A 183 -1.72 -6.56 -2.59
CA VAL A 183 -3.15 -6.82 -2.85
C VAL A 183 -3.32 -7.97 -3.82
N ASP A 184 -2.50 -8.02 -4.88
CA ASP A 184 -2.47 -9.12 -5.85
C ASP A 184 -2.13 -10.46 -5.19
N LEU A 185 -1.03 -10.50 -4.43
CA LEU A 185 -0.58 -11.72 -3.76
C LEU A 185 -1.63 -12.20 -2.76
N LEU A 186 -2.15 -11.30 -1.91
CA LEU A 186 -3.17 -11.63 -0.92
C LEU A 186 -4.48 -12.09 -1.58
N TRP A 187 -4.88 -11.48 -2.72
CA TRP A 187 -6.06 -11.94 -3.46
C TRP A 187 -5.88 -13.35 -4.01
N ARG A 188 -4.76 -13.65 -4.66
CA ARG A 188 -4.47 -15.00 -5.18
C ARG A 188 -4.50 -16.04 -4.06
N LEU A 189 -3.90 -15.72 -2.91
CA LEU A 189 -3.91 -16.61 -1.74
C LEU A 189 -5.31 -16.79 -1.17
N CYS A 190 -6.06 -15.71 -0.98
CA CYS A 190 -7.44 -15.76 -0.46
C CYS A 190 -8.35 -16.56 -1.41
N ARG A 191 -8.24 -16.34 -2.71
CA ARG A 191 -9.00 -17.08 -3.72
C ARG A 191 -8.74 -18.59 -3.66
N ASP A 192 -7.49 -18.97 -3.40
CA ASP A 192 -7.04 -20.37 -3.39
C ASP A 192 -7.14 -21.00 -1.98
N GLY A 193 -7.84 -20.32 -1.04
CA GLY A 193 -8.25 -20.88 0.26
C GLY A 193 -7.21 -20.75 1.37
N PHE A 194 -6.16 -19.94 1.20
CA PHE A 194 -5.22 -19.66 2.29
C PHE A 194 -5.82 -18.70 3.32
N LYS A 195 -5.64 -19.01 4.60
CA LYS A 195 -6.12 -18.17 5.71
C LYS A 195 -5.20 -16.98 5.95
N ILE A 196 -5.74 -15.78 5.78
CA ILE A 196 -5.06 -14.50 6.00
C ILE A 196 -5.68 -13.85 7.23
N VAL A 197 -4.84 -13.39 8.16
CA VAL A 197 -5.28 -12.77 9.40
C VAL A 197 -4.57 -11.42 9.58
N ALA A 198 -5.34 -10.37 9.90
CA ALA A 198 -4.80 -9.13 10.40
C ALA A 198 -5.11 -9.00 11.89
N ASP A 199 -4.10 -8.63 12.68
CA ASP A 199 -4.22 -8.54 14.14
C ASP A 199 -3.73 -7.19 14.67
N PRO A 200 -4.46 -6.54 15.61
CA PRO A 200 -4.06 -5.26 16.18
C PRO A 200 -2.75 -5.31 16.99
N SER A 201 -2.35 -6.47 17.52
CA SER A 201 -1.08 -6.62 18.23
C SER A 201 0.14 -6.65 17.30
N VAL A 202 -0.09 -6.90 15.99
CA VAL A 202 0.94 -6.90 14.95
C VAL A 202 0.97 -5.52 14.30
N TYR A 203 1.94 -4.69 14.68
CA TYR A 203 2.07 -3.35 14.10
C TYR A 203 3.53 -2.95 13.92
N VAL A 204 3.76 -2.02 13.00
CA VAL A 204 5.02 -1.31 12.81
C VAL A 204 4.76 0.19 12.86
N TYR A 205 5.74 0.97 13.28
CA TYR A 205 5.72 2.42 13.10
C TYR A 205 6.26 2.74 11.71
N HIS A 206 5.49 3.48 10.92
CA HIS A 206 5.87 3.84 9.56
C HIS A 206 6.08 5.34 9.43
N LYS A 207 7.16 5.74 8.80
CA LYS A 207 7.50 7.14 8.53
C LYS A 207 6.79 7.60 7.27
N HIS A 208 5.54 8.03 7.43
CA HIS A 208 4.72 8.51 6.32
C HIS A 208 5.31 9.74 5.62
N ARG A 209 4.86 9.98 4.40
CA ARG A 209 5.23 11.17 3.63
C ARG A 209 4.89 12.43 4.42
N THR A 210 5.84 13.38 4.47
CA THR A 210 5.68 14.63 5.21
C THR A 210 5.26 15.80 4.32
N SER A 211 5.36 15.64 3.00
CA SER A 211 5.05 16.64 1.99
C SER A 211 3.75 16.32 1.26
N LEU A 212 2.92 17.36 1.04
CA LEU A 212 1.69 17.25 0.25
C LEU A 212 1.99 16.75 -1.17
N LEU A 213 3.04 17.27 -1.80
CA LEU A 213 3.40 16.86 -3.16
C LEU A 213 3.77 15.37 -3.25
N GLU A 214 4.47 14.85 -2.25
CA GLU A 214 4.80 13.43 -2.19
C GLU A 214 3.57 12.56 -1.98
N LEU A 215 2.63 12.99 -1.11
CA LEU A 215 1.35 12.33 -0.92
C LEU A 215 0.57 12.27 -2.25
N LEU A 216 0.42 13.39 -2.93
CA LEU A 216 -0.32 13.46 -4.20
C LEU A 216 0.32 12.60 -5.30
N LYS A 217 1.66 12.59 -5.39
CA LYS A 217 2.39 11.69 -6.31
C LYS A 217 2.19 10.22 -5.96
N GLN A 218 2.12 9.90 -4.69
CA GLN A 218 1.88 8.54 -4.21
C GLN A 218 0.50 8.06 -4.63
N GLU A 219 -0.55 8.87 -4.43
CA GLU A 219 -1.91 8.52 -4.80
C GLU A 219 -2.07 8.29 -6.31
N PHE A 220 -1.47 9.15 -7.13
CA PHE A 220 -1.43 8.95 -8.58
C PHE A 220 -0.76 7.60 -8.96
N ARG A 221 0.37 7.27 -8.33
CA ARG A 221 1.07 6.00 -8.54
C ARG A 221 0.25 4.80 -8.10
N TYR A 222 -0.46 4.90 -6.98
CA TYR A 222 -1.36 3.84 -6.53
C TYR A 222 -2.50 3.58 -7.53
N GLY A 223 -3.04 4.63 -8.13
CA GLY A 223 -3.99 4.48 -9.24
C GLY A 223 -3.39 3.71 -10.43
N MET A 224 -2.13 4.00 -10.78
CA MET A 224 -1.41 3.26 -11.82
C MET A 224 -1.24 1.78 -11.46
N GLY A 225 -0.87 1.47 -10.22
CA GLY A 225 -0.74 0.10 -9.72
C GLY A 225 -2.08 -0.63 -9.72
N HIS A 226 -3.15 0.06 -9.34
CA HIS A 226 -4.49 -0.52 -9.35
C HIS A 226 -4.99 -0.87 -10.76
N TYR A 227 -4.61 -0.11 -11.80
CA TYR A 227 -4.89 -0.51 -13.19
C TYR A 227 -4.23 -1.86 -13.53
N THR A 228 -2.99 -2.09 -13.08
CA THR A 228 -2.31 -3.38 -13.26
C THR A 228 -3.08 -4.49 -12.54
N PHE A 229 -3.54 -4.22 -11.31
CA PHE A 229 -4.36 -5.14 -10.54
C PHE A 229 -5.68 -5.47 -11.24
N PHE A 230 -6.42 -4.46 -11.70
CA PHE A 230 -7.66 -4.62 -12.48
C PHE A 230 -7.46 -5.47 -13.72
N LYS A 231 -6.35 -5.27 -14.43
CA LYS A 231 -6.04 -6.02 -15.66
C LYS A 231 -5.81 -7.51 -15.40
N LYS A 232 -5.17 -7.84 -14.27
CA LYS A 232 -4.77 -9.20 -13.91
C LYS A 232 -5.82 -9.96 -13.08
N ASN A 233 -6.59 -9.26 -12.25
CA ASN A 233 -7.48 -9.83 -11.24
C ASN A 233 -8.92 -9.34 -11.38
N ARG A 234 -9.52 -9.47 -12.57
CA ARG A 234 -10.91 -9.04 -12.83
C ARG A 234 -11.96 -9.79 -12.02
N ASP A 235 -11.61 -10.95 -11.49
CA ASP A 235 -12.41 -11.75 -10.57
C ASP A 235 -12.37 -11.25 -9.13
N SER A 236 -11.46 -10.33 -8.82
CA SER A 236 -11.37 -9.71 -7.49
C SER A 236 -12.49 -8.68 -7.26
N PRO A 237 -13.12 -8.69 -6.07
CA PRO A 237 -14.11 -7.69 -5.71
C PRO A 237 -13.54 -6.25 -5.60
N LEU A 238 -12.21 -6.10 -5.48
CA LEU A 238 -11.52 -4.81 -5.45
C LEU A 238 -11.25 -4.23 -6.85
N ALA A 239 -11.25 -5.05 -7.90
CA ALA A 239 -10.84 -4.60 -9.24
C ALA A 239 -11.81 -3.58 -9.85
N TRP A 240 -13.11 -3.87 -9.81
CA TRP A 240 -14.13 -3.10 -10.52
C TRP A 240 -14.50 -1.72 -9.92
N PRO A 241 -14.57 -1.52 -8.59
CA PRO A 241 -14.97 -0.23 -8.03
C PRO A 241 -14.10 0.94 -8.53
N ALA A 242 -12.77 0.77 -8.52
CA ALA A 242 -11.85 1.79 -9.01
C ALA A 242 -11.92 1.97 -10.53
N ALA A 243 -12.08 0.87 -11.28
CA ALA A 243 -12.23 0.93 -12.74
C ALA A 243 -13.51 1.69 -13.13
N ILE A 244 -14.66 1.34 -12.54
CA ILE A 244 -15.94 2.02 -12.77
C ILE A 244 -15.81 3.50 -12.39
N GLY A 245 -15.29 3.81 -11.19
CA GLY A 245 -15.08 5.19 -10.77
C GLY A 245 -14.22 5.99 -11.75
N SER A 246 -13.14 5.38 -12.25
CA SER A 246 -12.24 6.03 -13.23
C SER A 246 -12.93 6.29 -14.57
N TYR A 247 -13.69 5.34 -15.10
CA TYR A 247 -14.40 5.53 -16.35
C TYR A 247 -15.55 6.54 -16.23
N VAL A 248 -16.31 6.52 -15.13
CA VAL A 248 -17.34 7.53 -14.85
C VAL A 248 -16.71 8.92 -14.75
N PHE A 249 -15.60 9.05 -14.03
CA PHE A 249 -14.85 10.30 -13.92
C PHE A 249 -14.39 10.80 -15.31
N ALA A 250 -13.84 9.92 -16.15
CA ALA A 250 -13.43 10.25 -17.52
C ALA A 250 -14.62 10.72 -18.39
N LEU A 251 -15.79 10.06 -18.26
CA LEU A 251 -17.01 10.48 -18.97
C LEU A 251 -17.48 11.87 -18.56
N PHE A 252 -17.44 12.18 -17.25
CA PHE A 252 -17.77 13.53 -16.77
C PHE A 252 -16.81 14.60 -17.30
N LEU A 253 -15.51 14.33 -17.32
CA LEU A 253 -14.52 15.24 -17.88
C LEU A 253 -14.72 15.43 -19.39
N ALA A 254 -14.99 14.36 -20.11
CA ALA A 254 -15.29 14.42 -21.56
C ALA A 254 -16.57 15.21 -21.84
N ALA A 255 -17.63 14.99 -21.06
CA ALA A 255 -18.88 15.74 -21.16
C ALA A 255 -18.67 17.23 -20.88
N LEU A 256 -17.91 17.58 -19.84
CA LEU A 256 -17.58 18.97 -19.53
C LEU A 256 -16.77 19.62 -20.66
N PHE A 257 -15.74 18.92 -21.14
CA PHE A 257 -14.91 19.40 -22.26
C PHE A 257 -15.70 19.61 -23.53
N THR A 258 -16.51 18.63 -23.93
CA THR A 258 -17.34 18.77 -25.15
C THR A 258 -18.41 19.86 -25.05
N SER A 259 -19.03 19.99 -23.88
CA SER A 259 -20.04 21.04 -23.67
C SER A 259 -19.49 22.46 -23.79
N TYR A 260 -18.21 22.66 -23.44
CA TYR A 260 -17.52 23.94 -23.61
C TYR A 260 -17.54 24.43 -25.07
N PHE A 261 -17.38 23.51 -26.04
CA PHE A 261 -17.40 23.85 -27.47
C PHE A 261 -18.81 23.87 -28.11
N LEU A 262 -19.76 23.16 -27.48
CA LEU A 262 -21.12 23.01 -28.10
C LEU A 262 -22.10 24.08 -27.60
N SER A 263 -22.08 24.41 -26.31
CA SER A 263 -23.04 25.31 -25.69
C SER A 263 -22.55 25.86 -24.35
N PRO A 264 -22.42 27.21 -24.22
CA PRO A 264 -22.09 27.80 -22.93
C PRO A 264 -23.07 27.44 -21.80
N LEU A 265 -24.36 27.28 -22.16
CA LEU A 265 -25.41 26.89 -21.21
C LEU A 265 -25.20 25.44 -20.75
N ALA A 266 -24.90 24.50 -21.66
CA ALA A 266 -24.60 23.11 -21.30
C ALA A 266 -23.34 22.99 -20.42
N PHE A 267 -22.29 23.75 -20.75
CA PHE A 267 -21.09 23.82 -19.93
C PHE A 267 -21.39 24.32 -18.51
N LEU A 268 -22.18 25.37 -18.38
CA LEU A 268 -22.59 25.91 -17.08
C LEU A 268 -23.40 24.88 -16.29
N ILE A 269 -24.38 24.21 -16.90
CA ILE A 269 -25.22 23.20 -16.22
C ILE A 269 -24.38 22.03 -15.74
N ILE A 270 -23.51 21.47 -16.61
CA ILE A 270 -22.66 20.34 -16.25
C ILE A 270 -21.65 20.76 -15.17
N GLY A 271 -21.06 21.95 -15.28
CA GLY A 271 -20.16 22.50 -14.28
C GLY A 271 -20.81 22.68 -12.92
N LEU A 272 -22.01 23.27 -12.87
CA LEU A 272 -22.80 23.42 -11.64
C LEU A 272 -23.17 22.07 -11.02
N PHE A 273 -23.57 21.10 -11.86
CA PHE A 273 -23.87 19.75 -11.37
C PHE A 273 -22.65 19.07 -10.73
N MET A 274 -21.49 19.15 -11.38
CA MET A 274 -20.23 18.63 -10.80
C MET A 274 -19.85 19.35 -9.50
N ALA A 275 -19.99 20.69 -9.47
CA ALA A 275 -19.72 21.47 -8.26
C ALA A 275 -20.65 21.07 -7.11
N THR A 276 -21.95 20.87 -7.39
CA THR A 276 -22.93 20.42 -6.39
C THR A 276 -22.54 19.07 -5.81
N ILE A 277 -22.22 18.07 -6.64
CA ILE A 277 -21.75 16.76 -6.19
C ILE A 277 -20.49 16.90 -5.32
N THR A 278 -19.54 17.72 -5.75
CA THR A 278 -18.28 17.93 -4.99
C THR A 278 -18.57 18.54 -3.62
N VAL A 279 -19.49 19.51 -3.53
CA VAL A 279 -19.90 20.12 -2.26
C VAL A 279 -20.62 19.09 -1.37
N GLU A 280 -21.51 18.28 -1.91
CA GLU A 280 -22.21 17.21 -1.16
C GLU A 280 -21.22 16.19 -0.61
N VAL A 281 -20.27 15.74 -1.43
CA VAL A 281 -19.20 14.82 -0.98
C VAL A 281 -18.37 15.49 0.12
N TYR A 282 -17.96 16.75 -0.06
CA TYR A 282 -17.21 17.49 0.94
C TYR A 282 -17.96 17.58 2.27
N LEU A 283 -19.24 17.98 2.25
CA LEU A 283 -20.04 18.10 3.47
C LEU A 283 -20.25 16.73 4.15
N THR A 284 -20.48 15.68 3.36
CA THR A 284 -20.60 14.31 3.89
C THR A 284 -19.32 13.88 4.62
N LEU A 285 -18.17 14.10 4.01
CA LEU A 285 -16.87 13.81 4.61
C LEU A 285 -16.60 14.67 5.85
N PHE A 286 -16.92 15.98 5.78
CA PHE A 286 -16.79 16.89 6.92
C PHE A 286 -17.59 16.37 8.13
N PHE A 287 -18.88 16.06 7.95
CA PHE A 287 -19.71 15.54 9.04
C PHE A 287 -19.29 14.16 9.52
N TYR A 288 -18.75 13.31 8.63
CA TYR A 288 -18.15 12.04 9.03
C TYR A 288 -16.96 12.26 9.97
N TYR A 289 -16.00 13.11 9.61
CA TYR A 289 -14.85 13.42 10.47
C TYR A 289 -15.26 14.08 11.77
N PHE A 290 -16.22 14.98 11.72
CA PHE A 290 -16.70 15.70 12.90
C PHE A 290 -17.50 14.78 13.86
N LYS A 291 -18.49 14.05 13.36
CA LYS A 291 -19.41 13.27 14.20
C LYS A 291 -18.91 11.85 14.53
N ARG A 292 -18.34 11.15 13.54
CA ARG A 292 -17.94 9.75 13.69
C ARG A 292 -16.51 9.60 14.17
N ARG A 293 -15.58 10.34 13.57
CA ARG A 293 -14.16 10.29 13.93
C ARG A 293 -13.80 11.24 15.08
N LYS A 294 -14.63 12.23 15.37
CA LYS A 294 -14.46 13.25 16.43
C LYS A 294 -13.09 13.96 16.36
N LEU A 295 -12.65 14.27 15.16
CA LEU A 295 -11.37 14.95 14.94
C LEU A 295 -11.45 16.44 15.29
N ARG A 296 -10.28 17.06 15.47
CA ARG A 296 -10.18 18.51 15.66
C ARG A 296 -10.76 19.25 14.44
N LEU A 297 -11.43 20.37 14.67
CA LEU A 297 -12.16 21.12 13.64
C LEU A 297 -11.30 21.44 12.40
N LYS A 298 -10.03 21.83 12.59
CA LYS A 298 -9.09 22.05 11.48
C LYS A 298 -8.95 20.84 10.57
N LYS A 299 -8.85 19.63 11.13
CA LYS A 299 -8.78 18.38 10.36
C LYS A 299 -10.10 18.09 9.65
N CYS A 300 -11.24 18.37 10.28
CA CYS A 300 -12.57 18.20 9.68
C CYS A 300 -12.76 19.05 8.42
N PHE A 301 -12.15 20.24 8.35
CA PHE A 301 -12.19 21.09 7.15
C PHE A 301 -11.20 20.64 6.07
N LEU A 302 -10.00 20.21 6.44
CA LEU A 302 -8.91 19.97 5.48
C LEU A 302 -8.89 18.54 4.93
N TYR A 303 -9.28 17.55 5.72
CA TYR A 303 -9.25 16.15 5.27
C TYR A 303 -10.23 15.86 4.13
N PRO A 304 -11.46 16.40 4.07
CA PRO A 304 -12.32 16.25 2.90
C PRO A 304 -11.68 16.74 1.60
N ILE A 305 -10.91 17.84 1.67
CA ILE A 305 -10.19 18.37 0.50
C ILE A 305 -9.09 17.39 0.07
N LEU A 306 -8.34 16.85 1.03
CA LEU A 306 -7.31 15.84 0.76
C LEU A 306 -7.94 14.57 0.18
N ASP A 307 -9.03 14.06 0.79
CA ASP A 307 -9.74 12.87 0.29
C ASP A 307 -10.18 13.03 -1.16
N ILE A 308 -10.84 14.14 -1.50
CA ILE A 308 -11.31 14.42 -2.85
C ILE A 308 -10.13 14.52 -3.82
N THR A 309 -9.07 15.24 -3.44
CA THR A 309 -7.91 15.45 -4.30
C THR A 309 -7.12 14.16 -4.50
N CYS A 310 -6.86 13.41 -3.45
CA CYS A 310 -6.17 12.13 -3.49
C CYS A 310 -6.94 11.13 -4.35
N HIS A 311 -8.27 11.05 -4.14
CA HIS A 311 -9.11 10.16 -4.93
C HIS A 311 -9.13 10.54 -6.42
N ALA A 312 -9.24 11.83 -6.75
CA ALA A 312 -9.18 12.28 -8.14
C ALA A 312 -7.84 11.91 -8.80
N LEU A 313 -6.71 12.11 -8.10
CA LEU A 313 -5.39 11.72 -8.62
C LEU A 313 -5.23 10.21 -8.78
N TYR A 314 -5.79 9.43 -7.85
CA TYR A 314 -5.83 7.98 -7.99
C TYR A 314 -6.60 7.54 -9.24
N LEU A 315 -7.79 8.11 -9.50
CA LEU A 315 -8.56 7.85 -10.72
C LEU A 315 -7.79 8.28 -11.99
N PHE A 316 -7.13 9.42 -11.96
CA PHE A 316 -6.24 9.85 -13.05
C PHE A 316 -5.08 8.89 -13.29
N GLY A 317 -4.44 8.39 -12.24
CA GLY A 317 -3.36 7.41 -12.35
C GLY A 317 -3.82 6.12 -13.02
N PHE A 318 -5.01 5.64 -12.68
CA PHE A 318 -5.64 4.49 -13.31
C PHE A 318 -5.88 4.73 -14.81
N LEU A 319 -6.52 5.85 -15.17
CA LEU A 319 -6.79 6.23 -16.57
C LEU A 319 -5.51 6.40 -17.38
N TYR A 320 -4.49 7.03 -16.80
CA TYR A 320 -3.19 7.20 -17.45
C TYR A 320 -2.56 5.86 -17.83
N SER A 321 -2.58 4.89 -16.92
CA SER A 321 -2.06 3.55 -17.20
C SER A 321 -2.88 2.80 -18.25
N ASN A 322 -4.22 2.97 -18.22
CA ASN A 322 -5.12 2.39 -19.22
C ASN A 322 -4.80 2.95 -20.62
N ILE A 323 -4.71 4.26 -20.76
CA ILE A 323 -4.40 4.92 -22.05
C ILE A 323 -3.03 4.48 -22.56
N ARG A 324 -2.01 4.44 -21.69
CA ARG A 324 -0.68 3.95 -22.08
C ARG A 324 -0.69 2.50 -22.59
N ASP A 325 -1.44 1.62 -21.94
CA ASP A 325 -1.57 0.22 -22.36
C ASP A 325 -2.25 0.11 -23.75
N ILE A 326 -3.31 0.90 -23.99
CA ILE A 326 -4.00 0.96 -25.30
C ILE A 326 -3.04 1.45 -26.39
N ILE A 327 -2.34 2.57 -26.16
CA ILE A 327 -1.40 3.13 -27.14
C ILE A 327 -0.26 2.14 -27.43
N GLY A 328 0.27 1.49 -26.40
CA GLY A 328 1.32 0.48 -26.54
C GLY A 328 0.88 -0.70 -27.42
N ARG A 329 -0.36 -1.17 -27.26
CA ARG A 329 -0.93 -2.25 -28.09
C ARG A 329 -1.14 -1.84 -29.55
N ILE A 330 -1.55 -0.60 -29.80
CA ILE A 330 -1.71 -0.05 -31.14
C ILE A 330 -0.34 0.00 -31.85
N SER A 331 0.67 0.57 -31.18
CA SER A 331 2.04 0.67 -31.71
C SER A 331 2.71 -0.68 -32.00
N CYS A 332 2.38 -1.73 -31.24
CA CYS A 332 2.87 -3.10 -31.52
C CYS A 332 2.16 -3.79 -32.68
N ARG A 333 0.94 -3.36 -33.05
CA ARG A 333 0.19 -3.96 -34.19
C ARG A 333 0.54 -3.30 -35.52
N THR A 334 1.19 -2.15 -35.49
CA THR A 334 1.58 -1.40 -36.69
C THR A 334 3.05 -1.62 -37.10
N LYS A 335 3.77 -2.44 -36.39
CA LYS A 335 5.08 -3.02 -36.73
C LYS A 335 4.91 -4.49 -37.12
#